data_f4b56df208a104c72595484644703374
#
_entry.id   f4b56df208a104c72595484644703374
#
_cell.length_a   1.000
_cell.length_b   1.000
_cell.length_c   1.000
_cell.angle_alpha   90.00
_cell.angle_beta   90.00
_cell.angle_gamma   90.00
#
_symmetry.space_group_name_H-M   'P 1'
#
loop_
_entity.id
_entity.type
_entity.pdbx_description
1 polymer ?
#
loop_
_entity_poly.entity_id
_entity_poly.type
_entity_poly.pdbx_seq_one_letter_code
_entity_poly.pdbx_strand_id
1 'polypeptide(L)' 'MPHGAYCVTFKHDRWTVSQFGRDLGSFYFRAKALKFAVESACWSAMTSPTVFVLDRTGDFYTAWRGDRDRLTAEA' A
#
# COMPACT_ATOMS: atom_id res chain seq x y z
N MET A 1 3.34 -9.77 12.98
CA MET A 1 3.46 -8.63 12.09
C MET A 1 3.68 -9.09 10.65
N PRO A 2 2.83 -8.73 9.72
CA PRO A 2 3.01 -9.20 8.34
C PRO A 2 4.27 -8.58 7.73
N HIS A 3 5.11 -9.44 7.20
CA HIS A 3 6.32 -8.98 6.54
C HIS A 3 5.96 -8.36 5.20
N GLY A 4 6.48 -7.18 4.97
CA GLY A 4 6.35 -6.54 3.68
C GLY A 4 5.03 -5.86 3.42
N ALA A 5 4.24 -5.62 4.44
CA ALA A 5 3.02 -4.84 4.27
C ALA A 5 3.39 -3.39 3.97
N TYR A 6 2.76 -2.84 2.95
CA TYR A 6 2.89 -1.43 2.60
C TYR A 6 1.73 -0.67 3.22
N CYS A 7 2.01 0.50 3.76
CA CYS A 7 0.98 1.32 4.40
C CYS A 7 0.91 2.67 3.71
N VAL A 8 -0.30 3.06 3.31
CA VAL A 8 -0.54 4.38 2.73
C VAL A 8 -1.27 5.21 3.76
N THR A 9 -0.65 6.28 4.23
CA THR A 9 -1.16 7.11 5.31
C THR A 9 -1.22 8.56 4.87
N PHE A 10 -2.33 9.24 5.17
CA PHE A 10 -2.44 10.66 4.90
C PHE A 10 -1.87 11.44 6.08
N LYS A 11 -0.80 12.18 5.84
CA LYS A 11 -0.18 13.03 6.87
C LYS A 11 0.51 14.21 6.20
N HIS A 12 0.51 15.35 6.88
CA HIS A 12 1.16 16.58 6.38
C HIS A 12 0.69 16.93 4.97
N ASP A 13 -0.63 16.82 4.74
CA ASP A 13 -1.29 17.12 3.47
C ASP A 13 -0.82 16.27 2.31
N ARG A 14 -0.24 15.10 2.59
CA ARG A 14 0.23 14.18 1.55
C ARG A 14 -0.08 12.75 1.92
N TRP A 15 -0.19 11.92 0.90
CA TRP A 15 -0.33 10.48 1.06
C TRP A 15 1.05 9.86 1.04
N THR A 16 1.45 9.27 2.16
CA THR A 16 2.79 8.71 2.32
C THR A 16 2.73 7.19 2.28
N VAL A 17 3.60 6.60 1.46
CA VAL A 17 3.74 5.14 1.39
C VAL A 17 4.91 4.75 2.29
N SER A 18 4.68 3.82 3.20
CA SER A 18 5.72 3.37 4.12
C SER A 18 5.75 1.85 4.21
N GLN A 19 6.89 1.33 4.62
CA GLN A 19 7.12 -0.08 4.85
C GLN A 19 8.16 -0.22 5.95
N PHE A 20 7.90 -1.07 6.92
CA PHE A 20 8.81 -1.29 8.07
C PHE A 20 9.12 0.01 8.81
N GLY A 21 8.14 0.89 8.91
CA GLY A 21 8.34 2.17 9.58
C GLY A 21 9.14 3.19 8.79
N ARG A 22 9.45 2.89 7.55
CA ARG A 22 10.27 3.74 6.69
C ARG A 22 9.40 4.32 5.58
N ASP A 23 9.46 5.64 5.40
CA ASP A 23 8.73 6.30 4.33
C ASP A 23 9.43 6.08 2.99
N LEU A 24 8.67 5.60 2.01
CA LEU A 24 9.21 5.29 0.68
C LEU A 24 8.90 6.39 -0.33
N GLY A 25 7.82 7.12 -0.14
CA GLY A 25 7.44 8.18 -1.04
C GLY A 25 6.22 8.91 -0.55
N SER A 26 6.00 10.13 -1.07
CA SER A 26 4.87 10.97 -0.73
C SER A 26 4.20 11.46 -2.00
N PHE A 27 2.87 11.55 -1.99
CA PHE A 27 2.08 11.92 -3.16
C PHE A 27 0.95 12.84 -2.75
N TYR A 28 0.54 13.71 -3.67
CA TYR A 28 -0.58 14.60 -3.40
C TYR A 28 -1.93 13.91 -3.52
N PHE A 29 -2.00 12.83 -4.30
CA PHE A 29 -3.25 12.12 -4.54
C PHE A 29 -3.17 10.70 -4.04
N ARG A 30 -4.28 10.24 -3.42
CA ARG A 30 -4.36 8.87 -2.91
C ARG A 30 -4.15 7.84 -4.02
N ALA A 31 -4.73 8.08 -5.19
CA ALA A 31 -4.61 7.15 -6.32
C ALA A 31 -3.16 6.94 -6.73
N LYS A 32 -2.36 8.00 -6.71
CA LYS A 32 -0.94 7.91 -7.04
C LYS A 32 -0.17 7.12 -6.00
N ALA A 33 -0.47 7.36 -4.73
CA ALA A 33 0.18 6.63 -3.63
C ALA A 33 -0.18 5.15 -3.68
N LEU A 34 -1.45 4.83 -3.92
CA LEU A 34 -1.90 3.45 -4.03
C LEU A 34 -1.22 2.74 -5.19
N LYS A 35 -1.13 3.41 -6.34
CA LYS A 35 -0.47 2.84 -7.50
C LYS A 35 0.99 2.50 -7.20
N PHE A 36 1.69 3.43 -6.57
CA PHE A 36 3.08 3.21 -6.17
C PHE A 36 3.20 2.02 -5.23
N ALA A 37 2.34 1.95 -4.21
CA ALA A 37 2.38 0.89 -3.22
C ALA A 37 2.08 -0.48 -3.86
N VAL A 38 1.08 -0.55 -4.73
CA VAL A 38 0.72 -1.80 -5.39
C VAL A 38 1.83 -2.25 -6.33
N GLU A 39 2.41 -1.32 -7.09
CA GLU A 39 3.51 -1.66 -7.99
C GLU A 39 4.72 -2.17 -7.21
N SER A 40 5.03 -1.51 -6.09
CA SER A 40 6.13 -1.96 -5.23
C SER A 40 5.86 -3.34 -4.66
N ALA A 41 4.62 -3.59 -4.25
CA ALA A 41 4.23 -4.90 -3.72
C ALA A 41 4.32 -5.99 -4.79
N CYS A 42 3.93 -5.67 -6.03
CA CYS A 42 3.98 -6.62 -7.13
C CYS A 42 5.43 -7.01 -7.48
N TRP A 43 6.36 -6.08 -7.34
CA TRP A 43 7.78 -6.35 -7.62
C TRP A 43 8.49 -6.97 -6.44
N SER A 44 7.83 -7.04 -5.29
CA SER A 44 8.40 -7.61 -4.09
C SER A 44 8.50 -9.12 -4.19
N ALA A 45 9.58 -9.68 -3.62
CA ALA A 45 9.74 -11.13 -3.54
C ALA A 45 8.97 -11.74 -2.39
N MET A 46 8.16 -10.95 -1.69
CA MET A 46 7.45 -11.39 -0.51
C MET A 46 6.25 -12.27 -0.85
N THR A 47 5.95 -13.16 0.08
CA THR A 47 4.75 -13.97 0.02
C THR A 47 3.56 -13.14 0.49
N SER A 48 2.51 -13.10 -0.31
CA SER A 48 1.26 -12.41 0.01
C SER A 48 1.46 -10.95 0.42
N PRO A 49 2.08 -10.13 -0.44
CA PRO A 49 2.23 -8.71 -0.13
C PRO A 49 0.87 -8.04 0.00
N THR A 50 0.78 -7.09 0.91
CA THR A 50 -0.48 -6.42 1.23
C THR A 50 -0.27 -4.92 1.26
N VAL A 51 -1.27 -4.16 0.79
CA VAL A 51 -1.29 -2.71 0.87
C VAL A 51 -2.44 -2.29 1.76
N PHE A 52 -2.13 -1.61 2.85
CA PHE A 52 -3.11 -1.05 3.77
C PHE A 52 -3.23 0.44 3.55
N VAL A 53 -4.41 0.98 3.84
CA VAL A 53 -4.64 2.42 3.80
C VAL A 53 -5.17 2.87 5.13
N LEU A 54 -4.56 3.92 5.69
CA LEU A 54 -5.09 4.65 6.82
C LEU A 54 -5.60 5.98 6.29
N ASP A 55 -6.91 6.11 6.19
CA ASP A 55 -7.57 7.26 5.57
C ASP A 55 -7.52 8.49 6.47
N ARG A 56 -7.87 9.64 5.89
CA ARG A 56 -7.94 10.92 6.60
C ARG A 56 -8.94 10.88 7.74
N THR A 57 -9.96 10.05 7.61
CA THR A 57 -11.01 9.89 8.62
C THR A 57 -10.60 8.95 9.75
N GLY A 58 -9.43 8.33 9.65
CA GLY A 58 -8.98 7.35 10.62
C GLY A 58 -9.36 5.92 10.29
N ASP A 59 -10.04 5.70 9.18
CA ASP A 59 -10.39 4.35 8.74
C ASP A 59 -9.15 3.62 8.24
N PHE A 60 -8.99 2.38 8.70
CA PHE A 60 -7.87 1.53 8.31
C PHE A 60 -8.43 0.31 7.57
N TYR A 61 -7.98 0.08 6.34
CA TYR A 61 -8.50 -1.02 5.55
C TYR A 61 -7.44 -1.56 4.60
N THR A 62 -7.68 -2.78 4.12
CA THR A 62 -6.81 -3.42 3.13
C THR A 62 -7.25 -2.98 1.74
N ALA A 63 -6.37 -2.27 1.04
CA ALA A 63 -6.67 -1.79 -0.31
C ALA A 63 -6.33 -2.84 -1.36
N TRP A 64 -5.31 -3.67 -1.10
CA TRP A 64 -4.86 -4.64 -2.09
C TRP A 64 -4.13 -5.79 -1.40
N ARG A 65 -4.34 -7.01 -1.90
CA ARG A 65 -3.64 -8.19 -1.41
C ARG A 65 -3.17 -9.02 -2.59
N GLY A 66 -1.89 -9.35 -2.60
CA GLY A 66 -1.28 -10.05 -3.71
C GLY A 66 -1.86 -11.44 -3.96
N ASP A 67 -2.19 -12.17 -2.90
CA ASP A 67 -2.73 -13.51 -3.04
C ASP A 67 -4.15 -13.52 -3.61
N ARG A 68 -4.91 -12.47 -3.40
CA ARG A 68 -6.29 -12.36 -3.85
C ARG A 68 -6.42 -11.60 -5.16
N ASP A 69 -5.82 -10.40 -5.21
CA ASP A 69 -6.07 -9.48 -6.31
C ASP A 69 -5.20 -9.75 -7.52
N ARG A 70 -4.03 -10.34 -7.31
CA ARG A 70 -3.16 -10.74 -8.41
C ARG A 70 -3.80 -11.83 -9.25
N LEU A 71 -4.43 -12.81 -8.61
CA LEU A 71 -5.11 -13.88 -9.31
C LEU A 71 -6.27 -13.34 -10.14
N THR A 72 -7.00 -12.38 -9.59
CA THR A 72 -8.09 -11.73 -10.30
C THR A 72 -7.59 -11.01 -11.54
N ALA A 73 -6.45 -10.35 -11.44
CA ALA A 73 -5.89 -9.60 -12.55
C ALA A 73 -5.45 -10.51 -13.71
N GLU A 74 -5.08 -11.73 -13.40
CA GLU A 74 -4.65 -12.70 -14.42
C GLU A 74 -5.82 -13.37 -15.12
N ALA A 75 -6.96 -13.34 -14.51
CA ALA A 75 -8.15 -13.92 -15.11
C ALA A 75 -8.70 -13.02 -16.20
#